data_1931fe5fbd9282d346d42e9916d810f8
#
_entry.id   1931fe5fbd9282d346d42e9916d810f8
#
_cell.length_a   1.000
_cell.length_b   1.000
_cell.length_c   1.000
_cell.angle_alpha   90.00
_cell.angle_beta   90.00
_cell.angle_gamma   90.00
#
_symmetry.space_group_name_H-M   'P 1'
#
loop_
_entity.id
_entity.type
_entity.pdbx_description
1 polymer ?
#
loop_
_entity_poly.entity_id
_entity_poly.type
_entity_poly.pdbx_seq_one_letter_code
_entity_poly.pdbx_strand_id
1 'polypeptide(L)'
;MRVDVERAFARASVKSPAVQLADGTWNNFVPCDAMTPRRLLDQWYPTDVDCGPLHLARLSAIDPRGWLTTAMLHDHEDNLFLHQQGAANEPVYNQQATAYLHRDEPEAAIRAFYSMMACAFSHHQLSPLEHRWAWGQYYCPPSTDGAWFELYRNLLLNELGEGLTIGQAIPRAWLADGQRIAVADAPTHFGPVNLLIESAAASGSIVATVEFTSDRRPPGVVIRLRHPNRQTLRSVTVNGAEWPGFDAAKEWVRIPGPTEKRYRVVARY
;
A
#
# COMPACT_ATOMS: atom_id res chain seq x y z
N MET A 1 -15.94 -20.57 -3.08
CA MET A 1 -15.60 -19.41 -3.94
C MET A 1 -14.10 -19.09 -3.92
N ARG A 2 -13.47 -18.63 -2.81
CA ARG A 2 -12.01 -18.31 -2.78
C ARG A 2 -11.13 -19.45 -3.30
N VAL A 3 -11.31 -20.66 -2.78
CA VAL A 3 -10.55 -21.86 -3.20
C VAL A 3 -10.73 -22.16 -4.68
N ASP A 4 -11.91 -21.91 -5.25
CA ASP A 4 -12.18 -22.20 -6.66
C ASP A 4 -11.50 -21.16 -7.57
N VAL A 5 -11.48 -19.89 -7.14
CA VAL A 5 -10.76 -18.81 -7.83
C VAL A 5 -9.26 -19.11 -7.84
N GLU A 6 -8.67 -19.40 -6.68
CA GLU A 6 -7.26 -19.75 -6.57
C GLU A 6 -6.89 -20.98 -7.43
N ARG A 7 -7.73 -22.01 -7.44
CA ARG A 7 -7.54 -23.19 -8.28
C ARG A 7 -7.63 -22.88 -9.77
N ALA A 8 -8.54 -22.01 -10.19
CA ALA A 8 -8.69 -21.62 -11.58
C ALA A 8 -7.44 -20.91 -12.09
N PHE A 9 -6.94 -19.93 -11.36
CA PHE A 9 -5.72 -19.21 -11.69
C PHE A 9 -4.48 -20.11 -11.59
N ALA A 10 -4.39 -20.98 -10.60
CA ALA A 10 -3.30 -21.96 -10.51
C ALA A 10 -3.24 -22.86 -11.75
N ARG A 11 -4.38 -23.34 -12.23
CA ARG A 11 -4.45 -24.17 -13.45
C ARG A 11 -4.07 -23.38 -14.69
N ALA A 12 -4.47 -22.13 -14.79
CA ALA A 12 -4.10 -21.25 -15.90
C ALA A 12 -2.60 -20.94 -15.88
N SER A 13 -2.04 -20.64 -14.72
CA SER A 13 -0.61 -20.40 -14.52
C SER A 13 0.25 -21.61 -14.92
N VAL A 14 -0.15 -22.83 -14.55
CA VAL A 14 0.58 -24.06 -14.94
C VAL A 14 0.59 -24.27 -16.46
N LYS A 15 -0.43 -23.82 -17.18
CA LYS A 15 -0.51 -23.92 -18.64
C LYS A 15 0.25 -22.80 -19.35
N SER A 16 0.65 -21.78 -18.64
CA SER A 16 1.35 -20.64 -19.20
C SER A 16 2.84 -20.93 -19.37
N PRO A 17 3.51 -20.39 -20.38
CA PRO A 17 4.95 -20.56 -20.51
C PRO A 17 5.67 -19.94 -19.32
N ALA A 18 6.82 -20.51 -18.95
CA ALA A 18 7.71 -19.86 -18.00
C ALA A 18 8.37 -18.64 -18.64
N VAL A 19 8.51 -17.58 -17.87
CA VAL A 19 9.20 -16.35 -18.29
C VAL A 19 10.36 -16.09 -17.34
N GLN A 20 11.46 -15.57 -17.86
CA GLN A 20 12.56 -15.10 -17.05
C GLN A 20 12.28 -13.66 -16.64
N LEU A 21 12.29 -13.41 -15.33
CA LEU A 21 12.16 -12.08 -14.76
C LEU A 21 13.49 -11.31 -14.86
N ALA A 22 13.45 -10.00 -14.65
CA ALA A 22 14.63 -9.15 -14.75
C ALA A 22 15.73 -9.49 -13.73
N ASP A 23 15.37 -10.09 -12.60
CA ASP A 23 16.33 -10.60 -11.61
C ASP A 23 16.98 -11.94 -11.99
N GLY A 24 16.62 -12.49 -13.16
CA GLY A 24 17.12 -13.76 -13.67
C GLY A 24 16.34 -14.98 -13.20
N THR A 25 15.37 -14.85 -12.33
CA THR A 25 14.52 -15.97 -11.89
C THR A 25 13.52 -16.36 -12.97
N TRP A 26 13.09 -17.63 -12.96
CA TRP A 26 12.05 -18.13 -13.84
C TRP A 26 10.74 -18.27 -13.08
N ASN A 27 9.67 -17.76 -13.68
CA ASN A 27 8.35 -17.85 -13.10
C ASN A 27 7.29 -18.18 -14.16
N ASN A 28 6.26 -18.92 -13.78
CA ASN A 28 5.06 -19.00 -14.58
C ASN A 28 4.26 -17.71 -14.32
N PHE A 29 3.88 -17.02 -15.36
CA PHE A 29 3.04 -15.85 -15.17
C PHE A 29 1.60 -16.25 -14.83
N VAL A 30 0.91 -15.35 -14.17
CA VAL A 30 -0.52 -15.46 -13.92
C VAL A 30 -1.23 -14.64 -15.00
N PRO A 31 -2.01 -15.29 -15.87
CA PRO A 31 -2.71 -14.57 -16.93
C PRO A 31 -3.76 -13.61 -16.37
N CYS A 32 -4.09 -12.60 -17.13
CA CYS A 32 -5.11 -11.61 -16.76
C CYS A 32 -6.50 -12.23 -16.56
N ASP A 33 -6.77 -13.35 -17.20
CA ASP A 33 -7.96 -14.17 -17.00
C ASP A 33 -7.61 -15.66 -16.99
N ALA A 34 -8.47 -16.46 -16.36
CA ALA A 34 -8.24 -17.89 -16.21
C ALA A 34 -8.44 -18.70 -17.52
N MET A 35 -8.92 -18.09 -18.58
CA MET A 35 -9.24 -18.73 -19.85
C MET A 35 -8.15 -18.48 -20.91
N THR A 36 -7.47 -17.36 -20.81
CA THR A 36 -6.50 -16.90 -21.82
C THR A 36 -5.09 -16.93 -21.26
N PRO A 37 -4.25 -17.93 -21.60
CA PRO A 37 -2.89 -18.04 -21.11
C PRO A 37 -1.96 -17.06 -21.86
N ARG A 38 -2.20 -15.76 -21.72
CA ARG A 38 -1.37 -14.72 -22.30
C ARG A 38 -0.76 -13.88 -21.19
N ARG A 39 0.53 -13.70 -21.29
CA ARG A 39 1.21 -12.71 -20.46
C ARG A 39 0.76 -11.31 -20.85
N LEU A 40 0.69 -10.45 -19.89
CA LEU A 40 0.24 -9.09 -20.05
C LEU A 40 1.08 -8.28 -21.05
N LEU A 41 2.40 -8.43 -21.03
CA LEU A 41 3.32 -7.83 -22.01
C LEU A 41 2.98 -8.16 -23.47
N ASP A 42 2.27 -9.25 -23.68
CA ASP A 42 1.82 -9.68 -25.02
C ASP A 42 0.49 -9.02 -25.44
N GLN A 43 -0.07 -8.19 -24.57
CA GLN A 43 -1.32 -7.47 -24.85
C GLN A 43 -1.01 -6.12 -25.48
N TRP A 44 -1.93 -5.66 -26.33
CA TRP A 44 -1.82 -4.37 -26.98
C TRP A 44 -1.88 -3.20 -25.96
N TYR A 45 -2.55 -3.43 -24.86
CA TYR A 45 -2.73 -2.46 -23.78
C TYR A 45 -2.30 -3.10 -22.46
N PRO A 46 -1.00 -3.16 -22.17
CA PRO A 46 -0.52 -3.91 -21.01
C PRO A 46 -1.02 -3.36 -19.69
N THR A 47 -1.46 -2.11 -19.64
CA THR A 47 -1.85 -1.46 -18.39
C THR A 47 -3.28 -1.68 -17.97
N ASP A 48 -4.21 -1.83 -18.90
CA ASP A 48 -5.63 -1.96 -18.58
C ASP A 48 -6.02 -3.34 -18.04
N VAL A 49 -5.29 -4.35 -18.43
CA VAL A 49 -5.56 -5.74 -18.05
C VAL A 49 -4.74 -6.19 -16.86
N ASP A 50 -3.76 -5.42 -16.47
CA ASP A 50 -2.76 -5.73 -15.49
C ASP A 50 -3.31 -6.00 -14.11
N CYS A 51 -4.26 -5.23 -13.77
CA CYS A 51 -4.70 -5.16 -12.41
C CYS A 51 -5.80 -6.13 -12.10
N GLY A 52 -6.39 -6.76 -13.11
CA GLY A 52 -7.49 -7.70 -12.94
C GLY A 52 -7.21 -8.74 -11.85
N PRO A 53 -6.15 -9.54 -11.97
CA PRO A 53 -5.79 -10.51 -10.95
C PRO A 53 -5.42 -9.90 -9.60
N LEU A 54 -4.74 -8.76 -9.53
CA LEU A 54 -4.38 -8.11 -8.27
C LEU A 54 -5.58 -7.51 -7.53
N HIS A 55 -6.68 -7.18 -8.21
CA HIS A 55 -7.92 -6.85 -7.55
C HIS A 55 -8.43 -7.99 -6.66
N LEU A 56 -8.15 -9.23 -7.02
CA LEU A 56 -8.50 -10.38 -6.19
C LEU A 56 -7.73 -10.36 -4.86
N ALA A 57 -6.46 -9.97 -4.89
CA ALA A 57 -5.68 -9.79 -3.66
C ALA A 57 -6.17 -8.59 -2.84
N ARG A 58 -6.47 -7.45 -3.48
CA ARG A 58 -7.06 -6.27 -2.82
C ARG A 58 -8.34 -6.62 -2.10
N LEU A 59 -9.22 -7.39 -2.73
CA LEU A 59 -10.50 -7.79 -2.18
C LEU A 59 -10.41 -9.01 -1.25
N SER A 60 -9.20 -9.52 -0.99
CA SER A 60 -8.96 -10.76 -0.24
C SER A 60 -9.71 -11.98 -0.82
N ALA A 61 -10.03 -11.95 -2.11
CA ALA A 61 -10.62 -13.08 -2.81
C ALA A 61 -9.60 -14.20 -3.08
N ILE A 62 -8.31 -13.85 -3.06
CA ILE A 62 -7.17 -14.77 -2.96
C ILE A 62 -6.32 -14.38 -1.75
N ASP A 63 -5.40 -15.24 -1.33
CA ASP A 63 -4.49 -14.89 -0.22
C ASP A 63 -3.48 -13.82 -0.66
N PRO A 64 -3.51 -12.62 -0.10
CA PRO A 64 -2.54 -11.58 -0.43
C PRO A 64 -1.08 -11.98 -0.17
N ARG A 65 -0.85 -12.92 0.75
CA ARG A 65 0.48 -13.45 1.10
C ARG A 65 0.80 -14.78 0.44
N GLY A 66 -0.14 -15.32 -0.33
CA GLY A 66 0.00 -16.60 -1.02
C GLY A 66 0.96 -16.52 -2.22
N TRP A 67 1.35 -17.70 -2.69
CA TRP A 67 2.25 -17.84 -3.84
C TRP A 67 1.67 -17.20 -5.11
N LEU A 68 0.36 -17.30 -5.30
CA LEU A 68 -0.33 -16.76 -6.48
C LEU A 68 -0.20 -15.24 -6.56
N THR A 69 -0.46 -14.54 -5.44
CA THR A 69 -0.25 -13.09 -5.36
C THR A 69 1.23 -12.72 -5.54
N THR A 70 2.14 -13.54 -4.99
CA THR A 70 3.57 -13.32 -5.17
C THR A 70 3.98 -13.42 -6.63
N ALA A 71 3.49 -14.44 -7.36
CA ALA A 71 3.75 -14.59 -8.79
C ALA A 71 3.21 -13.42 -9.61
N MET A 72 1.99 -12.94 -9.29
CA MET A 72 1.42 -11.75 -9.92
C MET A 72 2.26 -10.50 -9.67
N LEU A 73 2.70 -10.28 -8.43
CA LEU A 73 3.50 -9.11 -8.08
C LEU A 73 4.85 -9.12 -8.79
N HIS A 74 5.51 -10.27 -8.89
CA HIS A 74 6.77 -10.38 -9.62
C HIS A 74 6.60 -10.07 -11.11
N ASP A 75 5.56 -10.62 -11.73
CA ASP A 75 5.27 -10.34 -13.15
C ASP A 75 4.90 -8.87 -13.36
N HIS A 76 4.15 -8.27 -12.45
CA HIS A 76 3.82 -6.84 -12.48
C HIS A 76 5.04 -5.94 -12.30
N GLU A 77 5.98 -6.28 -11.42
CA GLU A 77 7.20 -5.50 -11.27
C GLU A 77 8.01 -5.48 -12.56
N ASP A 78 8.14 -6.64 -13.20
CA ASP A 78 8.83 -6.77 -14.48
C ASP A 78 8.15 -5.91 -15.57
N ASN A 79 6.82 -5.95 -15.62
CA ASN A 79 6.04 -5.21 -16.59
C ASN A 79 6.03 -3.71 -16.34
N LEU A 80 5.88 -3.29 -15.09
CA LEU A 80 5.58 -1.92 -14.74
C LEU A 80 6.82 -1.08 -14.46
N PHE A 81 7.89 -1.66 -13.95
CA PHE A 81 9.10 -0.91 -13.58
C PHE A 81 10.25 -1.09 -14.53
N LEU A 82 10.28 -2.19 -15.28
CA LEU A 82 11.41 -2.56 -16.10
C LEU A 82 11.12 -2.53 -17.61
N HIS A 83 9.87 -2.30 -17.97
CA HIS A 83 9.48 -2.21 -19.38
C HIS A 83 10.08 -0.99 -20.07
N GLN A 84 10.55 -1.14 -21.32
CA GLN A 84 11.25 -0.10 -22.10
C GLN A 84 10.45 1.19 -22.28
N GLN A 85 9.13 1.11 -22.29
CA GLN A 85 8.25 2.27 -22.50
C GLN A 85 7.85 2.98 -21.19
N GLY A 86 8.41 2.56 -20.08
CA GLY A 86 8.04 3.03 -18.76
C GLY A 86 6.67 2.49 -18.33
N ALA A 87 6.46 2.46 -17.06
CA ALA A 87 5.22 1.98 -16.51
C ALA A 87 4.10 2.99 -16.76
N ALA A 88 3.11 2.61 -17.51
CA ALA A 88 1.83 3.30 -17.50
C ALA A 88 1.03 2.75 -16.30
N ASN A 89 1.26 3.34 -15.15
CA ASN A 89 0.66 2.92 -13.89
C ASN A 89 -0.57 3.79 -13.59
N GLU A 90 -1.66 3.52 -14.25
CA GLU A 90 -2.90 4.22 -13.94
C GLU A 90 -3.41 3.78 -12.55
N PRO A 91 -3.72 4.72 -11.66
CA PRO A 91 -4.15 4.41 -10.29
C PRO A 91 -5.39 3.51 -10.22
N VAL A 92 -6.29 3.64 -11.18
CA VAL A 92 -7.52 2.81 -11.24
C VAL A 92 -7.20 1.34 -11.42
N TYR A 93 -6.24 1.05 -12.26
CA TYR A 93 -5.93 -0.33 -12.65
C TYR A 93 -4.81 -0.93 -11.82
N ASN A 94 -3.91 -0.12 -11.31
CA ASN A 94 -2.76 -0.62 -10.57
C ASN A 94 -3.07 -0.85 -9.09
N GLN A 95 -3.23 -2.10 -8.72
CA GLN A 95 -3.47 -2.53 -7.35
C GLN A 95 -2.20 -3.07 -6.64
N GLN A 96 -1.05 -2.89 -7.25
CA GLN A 96 0.22 -3.40 -6.74
C GLN A 96 0.56 -2.82 -5.36
N ALA A 97 0.42 -1.49 -5.20
CA ALA A 97 0.68 -0.84 -3.93
C ALA A 97 -0.27 -1.34 -2.82
N THR A 98 -1.55 -1.55 -3.14
CA THR A 98 -2.53 -2.09 -2.19
C THR A 98 -2.19 -3.54 -1.83
N ALA A 99 -1.78 -4.36 -2.78
CA ALA A 99 -1.32 -5.73 -2.52
C ALA A 99 -0.12 -5.75 -1.57
N TYR A 100 0.85 -4.85 -1.75
CA TYR A 100 1.99 -4.71 -0.84
C TYR A 100 1.57 -4.26 0.57
N LEU A 101 0.56 -3.38 0.69
CA LEU A 101 0.01 -3.01 2.01
C LEU A 101 -0.61 -4.22 2.72
N HIS A 102 -1.38 -5.06 2.01
CA HIS A 102 -1.91 -6.30 2.57
C HIS A 102 -0.81 -7.27 3.03
N ARG A 103 0.33 -7.26 2.38
CA ARG A 103 1.49 -8.09 2.72
C ARG A 103 2.35 -7.52 3.83
N ASP A 104 2.09 -6.28 4.24
CA ASP A 104 2.92 -5.51 5.17
C ASP A 104 4.34 -5.26 4.62
N GLU A 105 4.43 -4.94 3.35
CA GLU A 105 5.66 -4.62 2.62
C GLU A 105 5.71 -3.11 2.30
N PRO A 106 5.96 -2.24 3.29
CA PRO A 106 5.78 -0.79 3.15
C PRO A 106 6.74 -0.16 2.14
N GLU A 107 7.96 -0.66 1.99
CA GLU A 107 8.93 -0.10 1.05
C GLU A 107 8.53 -0.38 -0.41
N ALA A 108 7.99 -1.57 -0.68
CA ALA A 108 7.46 -1.91 -1.98
C ALA A 108 6.20 -1.09 -2.31
N ALA A 109 5.30 -0.91 -1.33
CA ALA A 109 4.13 -0.06 -1.49
C ALA A 109 4.49 1.39 -1.80
N ILE A 110 5.50 1.96 -1.11
CA ILE A 110 5.99 3.33 -1.35
C ILE A 110 6.63 3.44 -2.74
N ARG A 111 7.41 2.45 -3.16
CA ARG A 111 8.00 2.42 -4.49
C ARG A 111 6.90 2.43 -5.56
N ALA A 112 5.89 1.58 -5.44
CA ALA A 112 4.76 1.54 -6.35
C ALA A 112 3.99 2.86 -6.37
N PHE A 113 3.77 3.48 -5.21
CA PHE A 113 3.13 4.79 -5.07
C PHE A 113 3.88 5.89 -5.83
N TYR A 114 5.18 6.04 -5.62
CA TYR A 114 5.98 7.06 -6.32
C TYR A 114 6.15 6.77 -7.80
N SER A 115 6.23 5.51 -8.18
CA SER A 115 6.27 5.10 -9.59
C SER A 115 4.99 5.52 -10.31
N MET A 116 3.85 5.32 -9.67
CA MET A 116 2.55 5.76 -10.15
C MET A 116 2.48 7.29 -10.29
N MET A 117 2.96 8.04 -9.30
CA MET A 117 3.07 9.50 -9.41
C MET A 117 3.94 9.93 -10.59
N ALA A 118 5.08 9.31 -10.76
CA ALA A 118 6.02 9.67 -11.83
C ALA A 118 5.46 9.35 -13.23
N CYS A 119 4.70 8.27 -13.36
CA CYS A 119 4.25 7.76 -14.64
C CYS A 119 2.83 8.19 -15.02
N ALA A 120 1.92 8.30 -14.06
CA ALA A 120 0.49 8.47 -14.32
C ALA A 120 -0.06 9.84 -13.90
N PHE A 121 0.77 10.82 -13.62
CA PHE A 121 0.31 12.17 -13.30
C PHE A 121 0.58 13.15 -14.44
N SER A 122 -0.36 14.07 -14.69
CA SER A 122 -0.12 15.17 -15.60
C SER A 122 0.95 16.11 -15.05
N HIS A 123 1.89 16.51 -15.90
CA HIS A 123 2.99 17.40 -15.48
C HIS A 123 2.52 18.83 -15.18
N HIS A 124 1.38 19.23 -15.72
CA HIS A 124 0.88 20.60 -15.59
C HIS A 124 -0.16 20.76 -14.49
N GLN A 125 -1.00 19.74 -14.30
CA GLN A 125 -2.13 19.82 -13.36
C GLN A 125 -1.92 18.96 -12.10
N LEU A 126 -0.90 18.09 -12.11
CA LEU A 126 -0.63 17.13 -11.05
C LEU A 126 -1.85 16.25 -10.72
N SER A 127 -2.65 15.97 -11.73
CA SER A 127 -3.84 15.12 -11.64
C SER A 127 -3.51 13.73 -12.13
N PRO A 128 -4.01 12.66 -11.47
CA PRO A 128 -3.82 11.31 -11.97
C PRO A 128 -4.55 11.09 -13.30
N LEU A 129 -3.91 10.35 -14.18
CA LEU A 129 -4.39 10.08 -15.54
C LEU A 129 -4.79 8.61 -15.64
N GLU A 130 -5.83 8.34 -16.44
CA GLU A 130 -6.15 6.97 -16.85
C GLU A 130 -5.27 6.57 -18.05
N HIS A 131 -5.15 7.45 -19.02
CA HIS A 131 -4.35 7.19 -20.22
C HIS A 131 -3.33 8.32 -20.43
N ARG A 132 -2.06 7.95 -20.36
CA ARG A 132 -1.00 8.95 -20.42
C ARG A 132 -0.36 9.12 -21.78
N TRP A 133 -0.03 8.04 -22.45
CA TRP A 133 1.00 8.10 -23.50
C TRP A 133 0.52 7.71 -24.91
N ALA A 134 -0.48 6.85 -25.00
CA ALA A 134 -0.81 6.23 -26.29
C ALA A 134 -1.33 7.24 -27.33
N TRP A 135 -1.90 8.35 -26.91
CA TRP A 135 -2.66 9.21 -27.79
C TRP A 135 -2.39 10.70 -27.61
N GLY A 136 -1.47 11.08 -26.76
CA GLY A 136 -1.19 12.49 -26.43
C GLY A 136 -2.36 13.20 -25.75
N GLN A 137 -3.39 12.49 -25.37
CA GLN A 137 -4.57 13.04 -24.68
C GLN A 137 -4.53 12.68 -23.21
N TYR A 138 -4.75 13.67 -22.38
CA TYR A 138 -4.85 13.50 -20.93
C TYR A 138 -6.31 13.25 -20.59
N TYR A 139 -6.60 12.08 -20.07
CA TYR A 139 -7.91 11.71 -19.58
C TYR A 139 -7.85 11.45 -18.09
N CYS A 140 -8.56 12.29 -17.31
CA CYS A 140 -8.56 12.24 -15.85
C CYS A 140 -9.98 11.94 -15.37
N PRO A 141 -10.45 10.70 -15.39
CA PRO A 141 -11.77 10.39 -14.88
C PRO A 141 -11.79 10.44 -13.34
N PRO A 142 -12.95 10.76 -12.74
CA PRO A 142 -13.09 10.80 -11.28
C PRO A 142 -12.75 9.46 -10.59
N SER A 143 -12.87 8.34 -11.29
CA SER A 143 -12.47 7.02 -10.80
C SER A 143 -10.97 6.94 -10.52
N THR A 144 -10.15 7.57 -11.35
CA THR A 144 -8.69 7.63 -11.17
C THR A 144 -8.33 8.47 -9.95
N ASP A 145 -8.98 9.61 -9.78
CA ASP A 145 -8.81 10.45 -8.59
C ASP A 145 -9.20 9.69 -7.32
N GLY A 146 -10.34 8.99 -7.36
CA GLY A 146 -10.81 8.18 -6.24
C GLY A 146 -9.85 7.04 -5.86
N ALA A 147 -9.35 6.32 -6.85
CA ALA A 147 -8.39 5.23 -6.62
C ALA A 147 -7.05 5.75 -6.07
N TRP A 148 -6.58 6.89 -6.57
CA TRP A 148 -5.39 7.56 -6.07
C TRP A 148 -5.59 8.04 -4.63
N PHE A 149 -6.71 8.66 -4.33
CA PHE A 149 -7.04 9.11 -2.98
C PHE A 149 -7.13 7.93 -1.99
N GLU A 150 -7.77 6.83 -2.39
CA GLU A 150 -7.82 5.61 -1.59
C GLU A 150 -6.41 5.11 -1.26
N LEU A 151 -5.54 5.03 -2.26
CA LEU A 151 -4.16 4.59 -2.06
C LEU A 151 -3.41 5.53 -1.12
N TYR A 152 -3.47 6.84 -1.37
CA TYR A 152 -2.84 7.85 -0.53
C TYR A 152 -3.31 7.76 0.92
N ARG A 153 -4.64 7.64 1.11
CA ARG A 153 -5.23 7.44 2.44
C ARG A 153 -4.68 6.19 3.11
N ASN A 154 -4.60 5.09 2.39
CA ASN A 154 -4.16 3.79 2.93
C ASN A 154 -2.68 3.75 3.34
N LEU A 155 -1.83 4.64 2.84
CA LEU A 155 -0.47 4.82 3.38
C LEU A 155 -0.50 5.39 4.80
N LEU A 156 -1.48 6.26 5.09
CA LEU A 156 -1.62 6.99 6.35
C LEU A 156 -2.56 6.28 7.33
N LEU A 157 -3.74 5.90 6.86
CA LEU A 157 -4.83 5.29 7.64
C LEU A 157 -5.41 4.14 6.83
N ASN A 158 -5.30 2.94 7.32
CA ASN A 158 -5.59 1.73 6.58
C ASN A 158 -6.43 0.77 7.44
N GLU A 159 -7.44 0.19 6.81
CA GLU A 159 -8.40 -0.74 7.41
C GLU A 159 -8.44 -2.08 6.64
N LEU A 160 -7.33 -2.48 6.04
CA LEU A 160 -7.21 -3.71 5.25
C LEU A 160 -7.24 -4.99 6.09
N GLY A 161 -7.20 -4.86 7.41
CA GLY A 161 -7.35 -5.95 8.37
C GLY A 161 -8.58 -5.74 9.25
N GLU A 162 -8.61 -6.43 10.39
CA GLU A 162 -9.72 -6.30 11.36
C GLU A 162 -9.66 -5.01 12.18
N GLY A 163 -8.52 -4.33 12.22
CA GLY A 163 -8.29 -3.12 13.01
C GLY A 163 -7.90 -1.92 12.18
N LEU A 164 -7.41 -0.89 12.86
CA LEU A 164 -6.90 0.32 12.24
C LEU A 164 -5.38 0.31 12.25
N THR A 165 -4.76 0.45 11.05
CA THR A 165 -3.33 0.64 10.91
C THR A 165 -3.02 2.08 10.51
N ILE A 166 -2.16 2.73 11.27
CA ILE A 166 -1.76 4.12 11.10
C ILE A 166 -0.31 4.18 10.67
N GLY A 167 -0.04 4.92 9.60
CA GLY A 167 1.31 5.15 9.11
C GLY A 167 1.98 3.91 8.52
N GLN A 168 1.21 2.94 8.02
CA GLN A 168 1.76 1.66 7.55
C GLN A 168 2.87 1.84 6.53
N ALA A 169 2.70 2.77 5.60
CA ALA A 169 3.66 3.03 4.54
C ALA A 169 3.93 4.53 4.35
N ILE A 170 4.02 5.29 5.43
CA ILE A 170 4.48 6.68 5.34
C ILE A 170 5.94 6.68 4.87
N PRO A 171 6.27 7.40 3.78
CA PRO A 171 7.65 7.57 3.37
C PRO A 171 8.51 8.15 4.50
N ARG A 172 9.71 7.61 4.71
CA ARG A 172 10.60 8.07 5.79
C ARG A 172 10.92 9.57 5.70
N ALA A 173 11.02 10.10 4.48
CA ALA A 173 11.25 11.52 4.26
C ALA A 173 10.13 12.42 4.82
N TRP A 174 8.90 11.92 4.89
CA TRP A 174 7.77 12.66 5.47
C TRP A 174 7.84 12.74 7.00
N LEU A 175 8.73 11.94 7.60
CA LEU A 175 9.02 11.95 9.03
C LEU A 175 10.41 12.52 9.33
N ALA A 176 10.98 13.31 8.40
CA ALA A 176 12.21 14.06 8.67
C ALA A 176 12.00 15.02 9.86
N ASP A 177 13.10 15.46 10.46
CA ASP A 177 13.04 16.33 11.61
C ASP A 177 12.21 17.59 11.35
N GLY A 178 11.37 17.96 12.28
CA GLY A 178 10.45 19.11 12.19
C GLY A 178 9.22 18.89 11.30
N GLN A 179 9.09 17.74 10.63
CA GLN A 179 7.93 17.46 9.78
C GLN A 179 6.69 17.12 10.62
N ARG A 180 5.54 17.46 10.04
CA ARG A 180 4.23 17.26 10.66
C ARG A 180 3.24 16.70 9.64
N ILE A 181 2.53 15.65 10.03
CA ILE A 181 1.42 15.08 9.26
C ILE A 181 0.15 15.25 10.10
N ALA A 182 -0.87 15.87 9.53
CA ALA A 182 -2.16 16.05 10.20
C ALA A 182 -3.30 15.63 9.27
N VAL A 183 -4.21 14.83 9.79
CA VAL A 183 -5.45 14.43 9.13
C VAL A 183 -6.59 14.68 10.10
N ALA A 184 -7.60 15.43 9.66
CA ALA A 184 -8.77 15.73 10.45
C ALA A 184 -9.98 14.97 9.91
N ASP A 185 -10.81 14.47 10.83
CA ASP A 185 -12.09 13.81 10.55
C ASP A 185 -12.03 12.72 9.47
N ALA A 186 -10.92 11.99 9.40
CA ALA A 186 -10.77 10.90 8.45
C ALA A 186 -11.85 9.83 8.68
N PRO A 187 -12.71 9.55 7.69
CA PRO A 187 -13.75 8.56 7.86
C PRO A 187 -13.15 7.16 7.96
N THR A 188 -13.59 6.39 8.95
CA THR A 188 -13.24 4.98 9.13
C THR A 188 -14.49 4.15 9.45
N HIS A 189 -14.41 2.83 9.38
CA HIS A 189 -15.50 1.93 9.83
C HIS A 189 -15.82 2.11 11.32
N PHE A 190 -14.89 2.69 12.08
CA PHE A 190 -15.02 2.95 13.52
C PHE A 190 -15.44 4.39 13.82
N GLY A 191 -15.85 5.15 12.81
CA GLY A 191 -16.16 6.58 12.89
C GLY A 191 -14.96 7.45 12.53
N PRO A 192 -15.14 8.79 12.55
CA PRO A 192 -14.06 9.71 12.19
C PRO A 192 -12.88 9.64 13.15
N VAL A 193 -11.66 9.77 12.60
CA VAL A 193 -10.40 9.73 13.36
C VAL A 193 -9.58 10.97 13.02
N ASN A 194 -9.04 11.62 14.03
CA ASN A 194 -8.02 12.66 13.90
C ASN A 194 -6.64 12.04 14.11
N LEU A 195 -5.70 12.37 13.25
CA LEU A 195 -4.32 11.94 13.33
C LEU A 195 -3.39 13.15 13.29
N LEU A 196 -2.45 13.18 14.21
CA LEU A 196 -1.33 14.12 14.19
C LEU A 196 -0.05 13.34 14.44
N ILE A 197 0.92 13.44 13.51
CA ILE A 197 2.27 12.92 13.71
C ILE A 197 3.24 14.10 13.67
N GLU A 198 4.09 14.19 14.66
CA GLU A 198 5.11 15.23 14.80
C GLU A 198 6.48 14.58 14.96
N SER A 199 7.41 14.97 14.12
CA SER A 199 8.75 14.42 14.12
C SER A 199 9.74 15.39 14.75
N ALA A 200 10.44 14.91 15.76
CA ALA A 200 11.66 15.48 16.32
C ALA A 200 12.79 14.44 16.19
N ALA A 201 12.98 13.98 14.96
CA ALA A 201 13.89 12.87 14.66
C ALA A 201 15.34 13.18 15.02
N ALA A 202 15.78 14.44 14.90
CA ALA A 202 17.12 14.86 15.34
C ALA A 202 17.36 14.64 16.84
N SER A 203 16.29 14.73 17.65
CA SER A 203 16.34 14.42 19.09
C SER A 203 15.92 12.97 19.40
N GLY A 204 15.80 12.13 18.39
CA GLY A 204 15.46 10.70 18.53
C GLY A 204 14.00 10.47 18.97
N SER A 205 13.05 11.30 18.54
CA SER A 205 11.65 11.17 18.95
C SER A 205 10.68 11.42 17.79
N ILE A 206 9.66 10.57 17.67
CA ILE A 206 8.50 10.80 16.80
C ILE A 206 7.24 10.55 17.64
N VAL A 207 6.28 11.46 17.55
CA VAL A 207 5.05 11.43 18.34
C VAL A 207 3.86 11.28 17.42
N ALA A 208 2.98 10.33 17.70
CA ALA A 208 1.67 10.23 17.06
C ALA A 208 0.56 10.49 18.09
N THR A 209 -0.39 11.32 17.73
CA THR A 209 -1.64 11.51 18.46
C THR A 209 -2.79 11.01 17.59
N VAL A 210 -3.57 10.08 18.13
CA VAL A 210 -4.74 9.51 17.47
C VAL A 210 -5.95 9.80 18.34
N GLU A 211 -6.99 10.37 17.76
CA GLU A 211 -8.22 10.70 18.47
C GLU A 211 -9.43 10.14 17.74
N PHE A 212 -10.23 9.37 18.46
CA PHE A 212 -11.50 8.81 18.00
C PHE A 212 -12.63 9.76 18.38
N THR A 213 -13.31 10.31 17.40
CA THR A 213 -14.39 11.28 17.65
C THR A 213 -15.73 10.63 17.95
N SER A 214 -15.90 9.35 17.62
CA SER A 214 -17.07 8.53 17.93
C SER A 214 -16.82 7.64 19.16
N ASP A 215 -17.87 6.94 19.60
CA ASP A 215 -17.76 5.93 20.67
C ASP A 215 -17.36 4.53 20.16
N ARG A 216 -17.32 4.36 18.84
CA ARG A 216 -16.84 3.11 18.24
C ARG A 216 -15.32 3.02 18.35
N ARG A 217 -14.83 1.81 18.59
CA ARG A 217 -13.41 1.53 18.65
C ARG A 217 -13.05 0.36 17.74
N PRO A 218 -11.90 0.39 17.08
CA PRO A 218 -11.38 -0.79 16.39
C PRO A 218 -11.00 -1.87 17.42
N PRO A 219 -10.99 -3.13 17.03
CA PRO A 219 -10.50 -4.22 17.89
C PRO A 219 -9.01 -4.09 18.22
N GLY A 220 -8.28 -3.34 17.43
CA GLY A 220 -6.88 -3.03 17.67
C GLY A 220 -6.41 -1.86 16.82
N VAL A 221 -5.36 -1.19 17.29
CA VAL A 221 -4.64 -0.14 16.54
C VAL A 221 -3.19 -0.54 16.41
N VAL A 222 -2.65 -0.43 15.21
CA VAL A 222 -1.22 -0.52 14.93
C VAL A 222 -0.75 0.84 14.44
N ILE A 223 0.29 1.40 15.04
CA ILE A 223 0.88 2.67 14.64
C ILE A 223 2.32 2.41 14.24
N ARG A 224 2.69 2.72 12.99
CA ARG A 224 4.07 2.61 12.50
C ARG A 224 4.71 3.98 12.42
N LEU A 225 5.80 4.15 13.16
CA LEU A 225 6.59 5.38 13.15
C LEU A 225 8.00 5.01 12.67
N ARG A 226 8.32 5.41 11.44
CA ARG A 226 9.55 4.99 10.76
C ARG A 226 10.58 6.11 10.81
N HIS A 227 11.64 5.94 11.61
CA HIS A 227 12.70 6.96 11.72
C HIS A 227 13.32 7.25 10.33
N PRO A 228 13.49 8.53 9.94
CA PRO A 228 14.02 8.88 8.60
C PRO A 228 15.38 8.25 8.31
N ASN A 229 16.26 8.19 9.30
CA ASN A 229 17.61 7.60 9.18
C ASN A 229 17.67 6.16 9.67
N ARG A 230 16.54 5.43 9.67
CA ARG A 230 16.47 4.00 10.05
C ARG A 230 17.06 3.69 11.44
N GLN A 231 17.00 4.62 12.38
CA GLN A 231 17.39 4.34 13.76
C GLN A 231 16.40 3.32 14.38
N THR A 232 16.93 2.46 15.23
CA THR A 232 16.15 1.41 15.87
C THR A 232 15.24 1.99 16.95
N LEU A 233 13.97 1.60 16.95
CA LEU A 233 13.02 1.92 18.01
C LEU A 233 13.45 1.26 19.32
N ARG A 234 13.70 2.08 20.37
CA ARG A 234 14.24 1.62 21.66
C ARG A 234 13.19 1.53 22.74
N SER A 235 12.30 2.51 22.79
CA SER A 235 11.23 2.53 23.78
C SER A 235 10.01 3.27 23.27
N VAL A 236 8.88 2.98 23.87
CA VAL A 236 7.60 3.60 23.54
C VAL A 236 6.88 3.98 24.84
N THR A 237 6.22 5.12 24.82
CA THR A 237 5.21 5.44 25.83
C THR A 237 3.86 5.68 25.18
N VAL A 238 2.78 5.25 25.83
CA VAL A 238 1.40 5.52 25.43
C VAL A 238 0.72 6.26 26.58
N ASN A 239 0.21 7.47 26.29
CA ASN A 239 -0.39 8.35 27.29
C ASN A 239 0.50 8.60 28.51
N GLY A 240 1.83 8.64 28.29
CA GLY A 240 2.83 8.89 29.33
C GLY A 240 3.32 7.67 30.09
N ALA A 241 2.66 6.51 29.95
CA ALA A 241 3.10 5.26 30.57
C ALA A 241 4.01 4.46 29.62
N GLU A 242 5.01 3.77 30.16
CA GLU A 242 5.83 2.85 29.38
C GLU A 242 4.96 1.77 28.71
N TRP A 243 5.27 1.47 27.45
CA TRP A 243 4.47 0.57 26.67
C TRP A 243 5.32 -0.55 26.03
N PRO A 244 5.16 -1.79 26.48
CA PRO A 244 5.94 -2.91 25.97
C PRO A 244 5.40 -3.46 24.63
N GLY A 245 4.20 -3.04 24.21
CA GLY A 245 3.52 -3.54 23.01
C GLY A 245 4.07 -2.95 21.72
N PHE A 246 5.38 -3.05 21.48
CA PHE A 246 6.00 -2.59 20.24
C PHE A 246 6.94 -3.65 19.65
N ASP A 247 7.21 -3.53 18.36
CA ASP A 247 8.17 -4.34 17.61
C ASP A 247 9.18 -3.41 16.94
N ALA A 248 10.42 -3.47 17.40
CA ALA A 248 11.48 -2.60 16.92
C ALA A 248 11.89 -2.92 15.46
N ALA A 249 11.81 -4.17 15.03
CA ALA A 249 12.17 -4.57 13.67
C ALA A 249 11.13 -4.09 12.65
N LYS A 250 9.87 -4.08 13.04
CA LYS A 250 8.75 -3.61 12.22
C LYS A 250 8.43 -2.13 12.43
N GLU A 251 9.04 -1.49 13.41
CA GLU A 251 8.86 -0.08 13.77
C GLU A 251 7.39 0.25 14.09
N TRP A 252 6.68 -0.67 14.70
CA TRP A 252 5.27 -0.48 15.03
C TRP A 252 4.96 -0.62 16.53
N VAL A 253 3.88 0.05 16.92
CA VAL A 253 3.29 0.01 18.26
C VAL A 253 1.90 -0.58 18.14
N ARG A 254 1.57 -1.55 18.97
CA ARG A 254 0.25 -2.19 19.00
C ARG A 254 -0.51 -1.77 20.25
N ILE A 255 -1.76 -1.38 20.06
CA ILE A 255 -2.72 -1.06 21.12
C ILE A 255 -3.91 -1.99 20.93
N PRO A 256 -3.94 -3.15 21.60
CA PRO A 256 -5.07 -4.08 21.54
C PRO A 256 -6.26 -3.50 22.30
N GLY A 257 -7.47 -3.64 21.76
CA GLY A 257 -8.71 -3.24 22.41
C GLY A 257 -8.69 -1.78 22.93
N PRO A 258 -8.46 -0.78 22.08
CA PRO A 258 -8.37 0.60 22.54
C PRO A 258 -9.70 1.04 23.18
N THR A 259 -9.64 1.62 24.39
CA THR A 259 -10.79 2.11 25.16
C THR A 259 -10.85 3.62 25.24
N GLU A 260 -9.68 4.26 25.17
CA GLU A 260 -9.59 5.71 25.31
C GLU A 260 -10.02 6.45 24.02
N LYS A 261 -10.47 7.68 24.20
CA LYS A 261 -10.77 8.56 23.05
C LYS A 261 -9.52 9.05 22.36
N ARG A 262 -8.42 9.20 23.11
CA ARG A 262 -7.18 9.77 22.62
C ARG A 262 -5.98 8.95 23.08
N TYR A 263 -5.10 8.68 22.13
CA TYR A 263 -3.82 8.05 22.37
C TYR A 263 -2.69 8.96 21.91
N ARG A 264 -1.76 9.25 22.81
CA ARG A 264 -0.51 9.90 22.49
C ARG A 264 0.62 8.89 22.63
N VAL A 265 1.19 8.51 21.48
CA VAL A 265 2.25 7.52 21.37
C VAL A 265 3.56 8.25 21.10
N VAL A 266 4.55 8.04 21.95
CA VAL A 266 5.89 8.59 21.78
C VAL A 266 6.86 7.44 21.51
N ALA A 267 7.41 7.42 20.31
CA ALA A 267 8.46 6.51 19.91
C ALA A 267 9.84 7.16 20.14
N ARG A 268 10.78 6.42 20.72
CA ARG A 268 12.15 6.86 20.95
C ARG A 268 13.15 5.93 20.27
N TYR A 269 14.16 6.56 19.68
CA TYR A 269 15.15 5.90 18.81
C TYR A 269 16.56 6.02 19.34
#